data_03970602f08465f0f726edf40c1ad684
#
_entry.id   03970602f08465f0f726edf40c1ad684
#
_cell.length_a   1.000
_cell.length_b   1.000
_cell.length_c   1.000
_cell.angle_alpha   90.00
_cell.angle_beta   90.00
_cell.angle_gamma   90.00
#
_symmetry.space_group_name_H-M   'P 1'
#
loop_
_entity.id
_entity.type
_entity.pdbx_description
1 polymer ?
#
loop_
_entity_poly.entity_id
_entity_poly.type
_entity_poly.pdbx_seq_one_letter_code
_entity_poly.pdbx_strand_id
1 'polypeptide(L)'
;MKWIKLSLNTTVEAEDLITAVLDEMGIEGVQIEDKVQLSEEDKKRMFIDILPELPPDDGEAELSFYVDCDIDIEELKSNILENLEPYAGEYNLGTLEFTVSETEDTDWINNWKQYFKPFRADEGIVIKPTWTSADELPDHNDDDLIIEIDPGTAFGTGAHETTKLCIKALKKYLKAGNKLLDVGCGSGILSIVGMKLGAEAAIGIDVDDNATHTSVENAGINGIEAEYLDQGDGVSGPLIDIKKDHIRFFTGNVLEDDALCKRTGFDRFDVVVANILADIIIPLSGVTSKYMRKDAIFISSGIINTKEDAVRDALLKNGFEILEVIKMNDWVAFVAKKK
;
A
#
# COMPACT_ATOMS: atom_id res chain seq x y z
N MET A 1 -19.84 -13.08 -9.81
CA MET A 1 -20.12 -14.51 -9.59
C MET A 1 -20.70 -14.66 -8.22
N LYS A 2 -21.56 -15.65 -7.96
CA LYS A 2 -22.06 -15.89 -6.59
C LYS A 2 -21.20 -16.98 -5.98
N TRP A 3 -20.85 -16.81 -4.74
CA TRP A 3 -20.08 -17.76 -3.94
C TRP A 3 -20.79 -18.07 -2.65
N ILE A 4 -20.55 -19.22 -2.10
CA ILE A 4 -20.97 -19.57 -0.75
C ILE A 4 -19.74 -19.51 0.14
N LYS A 5 -19.79 -18.64 1.18
CA LYS A 5 -18.81 -18.64 2.27
C LYS A 5 -19.24 -19.65 3.31
N LEU A 6 -18.39 -20.61 3.61
CA LEU A 6 -18.51 -21.48 4.76
C LEU A 6 -17.48 -21.04 5.81
N SER A 7 -17.95 -20.87 7.03
CA SER A 7 -17.07 -20.66 8.19
C SER A 7 -17.21 -21.86 9.13
N LEU A 8 -16.09 -22.36 9.61
CA LEU A 8 -15.99 -23.50 10.52
C LEU A 8 -15.35 -23.08 11.83
N ASN A 9 -16.08 -23.20 12.95
CA ASN A 9 -15.53 -22.93 14.28
C ASN A 9 -14.64 -24.08 14.74
N THR A 10 -13.43 -23.75 15.15
CA THR A 10 -12.40 -24.72 15.58
C THR A 10 -11.54 -24.12 16.71
N THR A 11 -10.37 -24.70 16.92
CA THR A 11 -9.36 -24.19 17.86
C THR A 11 -8.06 -23.84 17.13
N VAL A 12 -7.28 -22.96 17.72
CA VAL A 12 -5.92 -22.61 17.24
C VAL A 12 -5.05 -23.85 17.05
N GLU A 13 -5.18 -24.88 17.90
CA GLU A 13 -4.45 -26.14 17.80
C GLU A 13 -4.74 -26.91 16.49
N ALA A 14 -5.94 -26.77 15.93
CA ALA A 14 -6.40 -27.53 14.78
C ALA A 14 -6.35 -26.78 13.45
N GLU A 15 -6.00 -25.49 13.43
CA GLU A 15 -6.00 -24.65 12.23
C GLU A 15 -5.20 -25.24 11.07
N ASP A 16 -3.94 -25.57 11.32
CA ASP A 16 -3.05 -26.09 10.29
C ASP A 16 -3.52 -27.44 9.77
N LEU A 17 -4.02 -28.31 10.67
CA LEU A 17 -4.56 -29.62 10.31
C LEU A 17 -5.79 -29.46 9.41
N ILE A 18 -6.76 -28.64 9.81
CA ILE A 18 -8.00 -28.45 9.05
C ILE A 18 -7.69 -27.80 7.70
N THR A 19 -6.79 -26.83 7.68
CA THR A 19 -6.33 -26.21 6.42
C THR A 19 -5.73 -27.24 5.48
N ALA A 20 -4.90 -28.15 5.97
CA ALA A 20 -4.31 -29.22 5.17
C ALA A 20 -5.38 -30.20 4.63
N VAL A 21 -6.37 -30.56 5.45
CA VAL A 21 -7.47 -31.42 5.02
C VAL A 21 -8.33 -30.73 3.94
N LEU A 22 -8.61 -29.44 4.08
CA LEU A 22 -9.34 -28.67 3.08
C LEU A 22 -8.57 -28.59 1.75
N ASP A 23 -7.26 -28.38 1.81
CA ASP A 23 -6.37 -28.36 0.63
C ASP A 23 -6.34 -29.70 -0.10
N GLU A 24 -6.26 -30.83 0.64
CA GLU A 24 -6.37 -32.18 0.08
C GLU A 24 -7.72 -32.44 -0.59
N MET A 25 -8.78 -31.78 -0.15
CA MET A 25 -10.11 -31.83 -0.75
C MET A 25 -10.26 -30.89 -1.95
N GLY A 26 -9.22 -30.14 -2.30
CA GLY A 26 -9.20 -29.18 -3.42
C GLY A 26 -9.83 -27.83 -3.08
N ILE A 27 -9.96 -27.50 -1.80
CA ILE A 27 -10.42 -26.19 -1.33
C ILE A 27 -9.18 -25.34 -1.06
N GLU A 28 -8.80 -24.51 -2.04
CA GLU A 28 -7.67 -23.60 -1.96
C GLU A 28 -8.09 -22.27 -1.31
N GLY A 29 -7.21 -21.70 -0.47
CA GLY A 29 -7.41 -20.37 0.11
C GLY A 29 -8.37 -20.35 1.30
N VAL A 30 -7.84 -20.68 2.48
CA VAL A 30 -8.55 -20.62 3.76
C VAL A 30 -8.19 -19.33 4.48
N GLN A 31 -9.18 -18.57 4.92
CA GLN A 31 -9.03 -17.41 5.80
C GLN A 31 -9.12 -17.90 7.24
N ILE A 32 -8.12 -17.60 8.06
CA ILE A 32 -8.08 -17.92 9.49
C ILE A 32 -8.31 -16.65 10.28
N GLU A 33 -9.27 -16.69 11.21
CA GLU A 33 -9.54 -15.64 12.18
C GLU A 33 -9.33 -16.19 13.58
N ASP A 34 -8.24 -15.78 14.22
CA ASP A 34 -7.85 -16.15 15.56
C ASP A 34 -7.48 -14.92 16.42
N LYS A 35 -7.10 -15.14 17.67
CA LYS A 35 -6.64 -14.11 18.61
C LYS A 35 -5.17 -14.29 18.99
N VAL A 36 -4.44 -15.13 18.25
CA VAL A 36 -3.01 -15.39 18.48
C VAL A 36 -2.21 -14.12 18.23
N GLN A 37 -1.38 -13.76 19.19
CA GLN A 37 -0.50 -12.60 19.04
C GLN A 37 0.59 -12.89 18.00
N LEU A 38 0.74 -12.01 17.02
CA LEU A 38 1.78 -12.12 16.01
C LEU A 38 3.17 -12.15 16.67
N SER A 39 4.02 -13.07 16.21
CA SER A 39 5.41 -13.10 16.66
C SER A 39 6.19 -11.86 16.18
N GLU A 40 7.29 -11.52 16.85
CA GLU A 40 8.16 -10.41 16.43
C GLU A 40 8.76 -10.62 15.02
N GLU A 41 8.84 -11.87 14.58
CA GLU A 41 9.33 -12.24 13.26
C GLU A 41 8.25 -12.01 12.19
N ASP A 42 6.99 -12.36 12.50
CA ASP A 42 5.85 -12.12 11.63
C ASP A 42 5.55 -10.63 11.50
N LYS A 43 5.60 -9.88 12.61
CA LYS A 43 5.49 -8.41 12.59
C LYS A 43 6.49 -7.77 11.64
N LYS A 44 7.74 -8.23 11.64
CA LYS A 44 8.77 -7.74 10.72
C LYS A 44 8.50 -8.11 9.26
N ARG A 45 7.96 -9.32 9.01
CA ARG A 45 7.62 -9.77 7.65
C ARG A 45 6.41 -9.02 7.08
N MET A 46 5.43 -8.74 7.91
CA MET A 46 4.20 -8.04 7.51
C MET A 46 4.38 -6.53 7.39
N PHE A 47 5.54 -5.98 7.79
CA PHE A 47 5.81 -4.54 7.77
C PHE A 47 4.72 -3.70 8.46
N ILE A 48 4.21 -4.18 9.60
CA ILE A 48 3.16 -3.49 10.37
C ILE A 48 3.80 -2.78 11.56
N ASP A 49 3.68 -1.46 11.60
CA ASP A 49 4.17 -0.62 12.70
C ASP A 49 3.16 -0.49 13.85
N ILE A 50 1.86 -0.57 13.55
CA ILE A 50 0.78 -0.49 14.54
C ILE A 50 -0.09 -1.73 14.37
N LEU A 51 -0.09 -2.58 15.39
CA LEU A 51 -0.96 -3.74 15.44
C LEU A 51 -2.29 -3.37 16.10
N PRO A 52 -3.43 -3.90 15.61
CA PRO A 52 -4.67 -3.83 16.37
C PRO A 52 -4.47 -4.54 17.72
N GLU A 53 -5.03 -3.97 18.79
CA GLU A 53 -5.11 -4.66 20.08
C GLU A 53 -6.09 -5.83 19.92
N LEU A 54 -5.58 -7.04 19.86
CA LEU A 54 -6.40 -8.24 19.88
C LEU A 54 -6.83 -8.54 21.33
N PRO A 55 -8.06 -9.02 21.52
CA PRO A 55 -8.46 -9.55 22.81
C PRO A 55 -7.54 -10.72 23.23
N PRO A 56 -7.49 -11.08 24.52
CA PRO A 56 -6.71 -12.24 24.94
C PRO A 56 -7.08 -13.49 24.13
N ASP A 57 -6.08 -14.24 23.74
CA ASP A 57 -6.26 -15.52 23.06
C ASP A 57 -7.04 -16.48 23.97
N ASP A 58 -8.17 -16.98 23.46
CA ASP A 58 -9.05 -17.96 24.14
C ASP A 58 -8.91 -19.35 23.55
N GLY A 59 -8.00 -19.54 22.59
CA GLY A 59 -7.74 -20.79 21.91
C GLY A 59 -8.81 -21.18 20.88
N GLU A 60 -9.77 -20.29 20.58
CA GLU A 60 -10.79 -20.48 19.56
C GLU A 60 -10.33 -19.83 18.23
N ALA A 61 -10.72 -20.46 17.12
CA ALA A 61 -10.46 -19.98 15.78
C ALA A 61 -11.67 -20.21 14.86
N GLU A 62 -11.81 -19.38 13.83
CA GLU A 62 -12.76 -19.56 12.74
C GLU A 62 -12.00 -19.70 11.42
N LEU A 63 -12.23 -20.79 10.68
CA LEU A 63 -11.72 -20.99 9.34
C LEU A 63 -12.81 -20.71 8.32
N SER A 64 -12.58 -19.82 7.39
CA SER A 64 -13.53 -19.46 6.34
C SER A 64 -12.95 -19.76 4.96
N PHE A 65 -13.77 -20.33 4.07
CA PHE A 65 -13.42 -20.63 2.69
C PHE A 65 -14.63 -20.44 1.77
N TYR A 66 -14.38 -20.37 0.47
CA TYR A 66 -15.39 -20.04 -0.53
C TYR A 66 -15.54 -21.16 -1.54
N VAL A 67 -16.79 -21.49 -1.87
CA VAL A 67 -17.12 -22.54 -2.85
C VAL A 67 -18.18 -22.04 -3.82
N ASP A 68 -18.25 -22.68 -5.00
CA ASP A 68 -19.28 -22.38 -6.00
C ASP A 68 -20.69 -22.66 -5.50
N CYS A 69 -21.65 -21.86 -5.95
CA CYS A 69 -23.07 -22.00 -5.58
C CYS A 69 -23.71 -23.34 -6.02
N ASP A 70 -23.09 -24.03 -6.96
CA ASP A 70 -23.61 -25.29 -7.51
C ASP A 70 -23.22 -26.52 -6.66
N ILE A 71 -22.43 -26.34 -5.61
CA ILE A 71 -21.99 -27.42 -4.72
C ILE A 71 -23.09 -27.76 -3.71
N ASP A 72 -23.29 -29.06 -3.47
CA ASP A 72 -24.13 -29.54 -2.37
C ASP A 72 -23.43 -29.29 -1.02
N ILE A 73 -23.89 -28.27 -0.32
CA ILE A 73 -23.29 -27.81 0.94
C ILE A 73 -23.39 -28.84 2.05
N GLU A 74 -24.48 -29.59 2.11
CA GLU A 74 -24.62 -30.61 3.17
C GLU A 74 -23.73 -31.81 2.90
N GLU A 75 -23.54 -32.22 1.66
CA GLU A 75 -22.58 -33.23 1.25
C GLU A 75 -21.14 -32.77 1.54
N LEU A 76 -20.81 -31.51 1.22
CA LEU A 76 -19.49 -30.95 1.49
C LEU A 76 -19.16 -30.92 2.99
N LYS A 77 -20.09 -30.45 3.84
CA LYS A 77 -19.92 -30.48 5.29
C LYS A 77 -19.70 -31.88 5.82
N SER A 78 -20.49 -32.86 5.34
CA SER A 78 -20.35 -34.25 5.73
C SER A 78 -18.96 -34.80 5.38
N ASN A 79 -18.48 -34.53 4.16
CA ASN A 79 -17.18 -34.96 3.70
C ASN A 79 -16.05 -34.35 4.52
N ILE A 80 -16.16 -33.05 4.89
CA ILE A 80 -15.17 -32.38 5.75
C ILE A 80 -15.13 -33.07 7.11
N LEU A 81 -16.26 -33.31 7.74
CA LEU A 81 -16.35 -33.95 9.05
C LEU A 81 -15.80 -35.39 9.02
N GLU A 82 -16.10 -36.15 7.97
CA GLU A 82 -15.58 -37.50 7.77
C GLU A 82 -14.06 -37.55 7.63
N ASN A 83 -13.47 -36.56 6.94
CA ASN A 83 -12.00 -36.44 6.81
C ASN A 83 -11.32 -35.97 8.09
N LEU A 84 -12.03 -35.26 8.97
CA LEU A 84 -11.51 -34.79 10.26
C LEU A 84 -11.67 -35.84 11.38
N GLU A 85 -12.64 -36.77 11.28
CA GLU A 85 -12.93 -37.80 12.30
C GLU A 85 -11.68 -38.59 12.78
N PRO A 86 -10.74 -39.01 11.89
CA PRO A 86 -9.56 -39.72 12.33
C PRO A 86 -8.66 -38.96 13.31
N TYR A 87 -8.73 -37.64 13.31
CA TYR A 87 -7.87 -36.75 14.11
C TYR A 87 -8.50 -36.33 15.43
N ALA A 88 -9.82 -36.56 15.62
CA ALA A 88 -10.55 -36.14 16.82
C ALA A 88 -10.03 -36.71 18.14
N GLY A 89 -9.20 -37.75 18.10
CA GLY A 89 -8.56 -38.36 19.29
C GLY A 89 -7.19 -37.75 19.62
N GLU A 90 -6.59 -37.04 18.71
CA GLU A 90 -5.23 -36.49 18.83
C GLU A 90 -5.22 -34.98 18.95
N TYR A 91 -6.22 -34.28 18.35
CA TYR A 91 -6.35 -32.84 18.32
C TYR A 91 -7.66 -32.39 18.94
N ASN A 92 -7.65 -31.23 19.57
CA ASN A 92 -8.90 -30.57 19.97
C ASN A 92 -9.48 -29.83 18.77
N LEU A 93 -10.40 -30.45 18.06
CA LEU A 93 -11.02 -29.88 16.84
C LEU A 93 -12.05 -28.76 17.10
N GLY A 94 -12.36 -28.45 18.36
CA GLY A 94 -13.38 -27.46 18.72
C GLY A 94 -14.80 -27.98 18.46
N THR A 95 -15.73 -27.06 18.17
CA THR A 95 -17.16 -27.41 17.98
C THR A 95 -17.46 -27.94 16.59
N LEU A 96 -16.65 -27.63 15.59
CA LEU A 96 -16.89 -27.92 14.18
C LEU A 96 -18.27 -27.47 13.68
N GLU A 97 -18.78 -26.37 14.25
CA GLU A 97 -20.06 -25.79 13.80
C GLU A 97 -19.82 -24.98 12.52
N PHE A 98 -20.66 -25.23 11.51
CA PHE A 98 -20.61 -24.48 10.26
C PHE A 98 -21.58 -23.33 10.24
N THR A 99 -21.09 -22.16 9.79
CA THR A 99 -21.93 -21.03 9.37
C THR A 99 -21.86 -20.92 7.85
N VAL A 100 -23.01 -20.74 7.20
CA VAL A 100 -23.10 -20.62 5.74
C VAL A 100 -23.71 -19.27 5.39
N SER A 101 -23.06 -18.53 4.50
CA SER A 101 -23.55 -17.28 3.98
C SER A 101 -23.34 -17.19 2.46
N GLU A 102 -24.28 -16.58 1.75
CA GLU A 102 -24.09 -16.26 0.34
C GLU A 102 -23.32 -14.94 0.22
N THR A 103 -22.37 -14.88 -0.70
CA THR A 103 -21.65 -13.67 -1.04
C THR A 103 -21.56 -13.54 -2.56
N GLU A 104 -21.55 -12.33 -3.07
CA GLU A 104 -21.32 -12.04 -4.48
C GLU A 104 -19.93 -11.39 -4.66
N ASP A 105 -19.23 -11.68 -5.77
CA ASP A 105 -17.98 -11.00 -6.11
C ASP A 105 -18.12 -9.47 -6.04
N THR A 106 -19.30 -8.97 -6.41
CA THR A 106 -19.61 -7.54 -6.36
C THR A 106 -19.65 -7.00 -4.93
N ASP A 107 -20.04 -7.81 -3.94
CA ASP A 107 -20.09 -7.38 -2.54
C ASP A 107 -18.71 -7.30 -1.93
N TRP A 108 -17.81 -8.20 -2.30
CA TRP A 108 -16.46 -8.22 -1.80
C TRP A 108 -15.55 -7.20 -2.50
N ILE A 109 -15.59 -7.18 -3.84
CA ILE A 109 -14.79 -6.26 -4.67
C ILE A 109 -15.20 -4.79 -4.45
N ASN A 110 -16.48 -4.53 -4.16
CA ASN A 110 -17.00 -3.17 -4.06
C ASN A 110 -17.34 -2.71 -2.65
N ASN A 111 -17.36 -3.60 -1.65
CA ASN A 111 -17.78 -3.25 -0.29
C ASN A 111 -16.86 -2.19 0.35
N TRP A 112 -15.56 -2.21 0.06
CA TRP A 112 -14.62 -1.20 0.52
C TRP A 112 -14.88 0.18 -0.13
N LYS A 113 -15.45 0.24 -1.34
CA LYS A 113 -15.75 1.49 -2.06
C LYS A 113 -16.71 2.40 -1.30
N GLN A 114 -17.64 1.83 -0.54
CA GLN A 114 -18.57 2.62 0.27
C GLN A 114 -17.90 3.39 1.42
N TYR A 115 -16.73 2.96 1.85
CA TYR A 115 -15.94 3.59 2.92
C TYR A 115 -14.97 4.66 2.38
N PHE A 116 -14.66 4.60 1.08
CA PHE A 116 -13.77 5.58 0.46
C PHE A 116 -14.60 6.76 -0.07
N LYS A 117 -14.66 7.83 0.72
CA LYS A 117 -15.38 9.08 0.43
C LYS A 117 -14.42 10.20 0.10
N PRO A 118 -14.88 11.26 -0.61
CA PRO A 118 -14.09 12.47 -0.81
C PRO A 118 -13.60 13.05 0.52
N PHE A 119 -12.39 13.52 0.55
CA PHE A 119 -11.81 14.15 1.73
C PHE A 119 -10.82 15.25 1.35
N ARG A 120 -10.67 16.24 2.23
CA ARG A 120 -9.66 17.29 2.10
C ARG A 120 -8.30 16.78 2.58
N ALA A 121 -7.33 16.70 1.65
CA ALA A 121 -5.96 16.29 1.96
C ALA A 121 -5.13 17.44 2.52
N ASP A 122 -5.32 18.65 1.98
CA ASP A 122 -4.78 19.92 2.49
C ASP A 122 -5.68 21.07 2.02
N GLU A 123 -5.47 22.28 2.49
CA GLU A 123 -6.20 23.46 2.02
C GLU A 123 -6.14 23.56 0.49
N GLY A 124 -7.29 23.62 -0.18
CA GLY A 124 -7.40 23.67 -1.63
C GLY A 124 -7.02 22.40 -2.38
N ILE A 125 -6.87 21.24 -1.71
CA ILE A 125 -6.62 19.94 -2.34
C ILE A 125 -7.61 18.90 -1.80
N VAL A 126 -8.42 18.36 -2.71
CA VAL A 126 -9.43 17.34 -2.42
C VAL A 126 -9.06 16.06 -3.17
N ILE A 127 -9.11 14.94 -2.47
CA ILE A 127 -8.97 13.61 -3.05
C ILE A 127 -10.32 12.94 -3.00
N LYS A 128 -10.71 12.32 -4.11
CA LYS A 128 -11.95 11.56 -4.21
C LYS A 128 -11.76 10.30 -5.04
N PRO A 129 -12.57 9.26 -4.78
CA PRO A 129 -12.65 8.14 -5.70
C PRO A 129 -13.39 8.53 -6.99
N THR A 130 -13.18 7.76 -8.05
CA THR A 130 -13.80 8.01 -9.37
C THR A 130 -15.33 7.96 -9.36
N TRP A 131 -15.92 7.16 -8.46
CA TRP A 131 -17.36 6.90 -8.36
C TRP A 131 -18.13 7.88 -7.47
N THR A 132 -17.48 8.92 -6.95
CA THR A 132 -18.14 9.95 -6.12
C THR A 132 -17.98 11.33 -6.72
N SER A 133 -18.83 12.29 -6.28
CA SER A 133 -18.66 13.71 -6.59
C SER A 133 -17.85 14.42 -5.50
N ALA A 134 -17.08 15.45 -5.89
CA ALA A 134 -16.42 16.33 -4.93
C ALA A 134 -17.43 17.09 -4.06
N ASP A 135 -18.65 17.31 -4.58
CA ASP A 135 -19.77 17.97 -3.87
C ASP A 135 -20.27 17.17 -2.66
N GLU A 136 -19.90 15.89 -2.56
CA GLU A 136 -20.19 15.09 -1.36
C GLU A 136 -19.35 15.53 -0.14
N LEU A 137 -18.28 16.30 -0.37
CA LEU A 137 -17.48 16.91 0.69
C LEU A 137 -18.15 18.22 1.14
N PRO A 138 -18.58 18.36 2.42
CA PRO A 138 -19.34 19.51 2.89
C PRO A 138 -18.65 20.87 2.75
N ASP A 139 -17.31 20.89 2.72
CA ASP A 139 -16.48 22.10 2.62
C ASP A 139 -15.78 22.23 1.25
N HIS A 140 -16.31 21.54 0.21
CA HIS A 140 -15.81 21.64 -1.16
C HIS A 140 -16.00 23.06 -1.71
N ASN A 141 -15.00 23.55 -2.46
CA ASN A 141 -15.02 24.81 -3.18
C ASN A 141 -14.66 24.57 -4.65
N ASP A 142 -15.23 25.38 -5.55
CA ASP A 142 -14.98 25.29 -6.99
C ASP A 142 -13.50 25.50 -7.38
N ASP A 143 -12.73 26.17 -6.52
CA ASP A 143 -11.29 26.44 -6.72
C ASP A 143 -10.40 25.28 -6.18
N ASP A 144 -10.98 24.24 -5.58
CA ASP A 144 -10.20 23.11 -5.07
C ASP A 144 -9.56 22.33 -6.23
N LEU A 145 -8.30 21.97 -6.04
CA LEU A 145 -7.60 21.02 -6.91
C LEU A 145 -8.10 19.60 -6.60
N ILE A 146 -8.86 19.06 -7.54
CA ILE A 146 -9.43 17.71 -7.41
C ILE A 146 -8.44 16.68 -7.94
N ILE A 147 -8.16 15.65 -7.13
CA ILE A 147 -7.37 14.48 -7.50
C ILE A 147 -8.29 13.26 -7.41
N GLU A 148 -8.44 12.57 -8.51
CA GLU A 148 -9.25 11.34 -8.57
C GLU A 148 -8.34 10.12 -8.41
N ILE A 149 -8.63 9.23 -7.46
CA ILE A 149 -7.87 8.02 -7.21
C ILE A 149 -8.81 6.81 -7.14
N ASP A 150 -8.52 5.81 -7.93
CA ASP A 150 -9.03 4.46 -7.72
C ASP A 150 -7.85 3.59 -7.27
N PRO A 151 -7.71 3.27 -5.99
CA PRO A 151 -6.57 2.50 -5.51
C PRO A 151 -6.61 1.04 -5.97
N GLY A 152 -7.78 0.52 -6.39
CA GLY A 152 -7.92 -0.89 -6.74
C GLY A 152 -7.45 -1.79 -5.59
N THR A 153 -6.51 -2.68 -5.89
CA THR A 153 -5.81 -3.52 -4.90
C THR A 153 -4.49 -2.89 -4.43
N ALA A 154 -4.06 -1.76 -5.01
CA ALA A 154 -2.82 -1.08 -4.64
C ALA A 154 -2.99 -0.31 -3.32
N PHE A 155 -1.90 -0.20 -2.56
CA PHE A 155 -1.86 0.64 -1.37
C PHE A 155 -1.86 2.13 -1.77
N GLY A 156 -2.50 2.98 -0.95
CA GLY A 156 -2.44 4.44 -1.15
C GLY A 156 -3.76 5.08 -1.57
N THR A 157 -4.83 4.90 -0.78
CA THR A 157 -6.10 5.64 -0.95
C THR A 157 -5.97 7.15 -0.75
N GLY A 158 -4.85 7.60 -0.18
CA GLY A 158 -4.61 9.01 0.16
C GLY A 158 -5.23 9.48 1.47
N ALA A 159 -6.15 8.72 2.07
CA ALA A 159 -6.86 9.14 3.28
C ALA A 159 -5.97 9.12 4.53
N HIS A 160 -4.91 8.31 4.52
CA HIS A 160 -4.00 8.15 5.65
C HIS A 160 -3.21 9.44 5.93
N GLU A 161 -2.91 9.68 7.21
CA GLU A 161 -2.18 10.85 7.69
C GLU A 161 -0.84 11.05 6.97
N THR A 162 -0.12 9.96 6.73
CA THR A 162 1.20 9.99 6.08
C THR A 162 1.14 10.56 4.67
N THR A 163 0.09 10.24 3.90
CA THR A 163 -0.13 10.80 2.57
C THR A 163 -0.47 12.30 2.63
N LYS A 164 -1.33 12.69 3.58
CA LYS A 164 -1.65 14.11 3.82
C LYS A 164 -0.41 14.93 4.19
N LEU A 165 0.47 14.35 5.03
CA LEU A 165 1.76 14.97 5.38
C LEU A 165 2.66 15.18 4.15
N CYS A 166 2.75 14.19 3.25
CA CYS A 166 3.50 14.32 1.99
C CYS A 166 2.89 15.38 1.07
N ILE A 167 1.56 15.39 0.90
CA ILE A 167 0.85 16.37 0.07
C ILE A 167 1.10 17.79 0.59
N LYS A 168 0.99 18.00 1.89
CA LYS A 168 1.29 19.29 2.53
C LYS A 168 2.74 19.73 2.28
N ALA A 169 3.70 18.81 2.37
CA ALA A 169 5.10 19.09 2.08
C ALA A 169 5.33 19.37 0.59
N LEU A 170 4.74 18.57 -0.32
CA LEU A 170 4.82 18.82 -1.77
C LEU A 170 4.27 20.20 -2.13
N LYS A 171 3.08 20.57 -1.63
CA LYS A 171 2.49 21.90 -1.86
C LYS A 171 3.41 23.04 -1.44
N LYS A 172 4.15 22.88 -0.35
CA LYS A 172 5.06 23.91 0.19
C LYS A 172 6.41 23.97 -0.53
N TYR A 173 6.98 22.83 -0.90
CA TYR A 173 8.37 22.74 -1.31
C TYR A 173 8.58 22.44 -2.80
N LEU A 174 7.61 21.80 -3.48
CA LEU A 174 7.68 21.60 -4.92
C LEU A 174 7.41 22.93 -5.64
N LYS A 175 8.20 23.25 -6.65
CA LYS A 175 8.07 24.44 -7.48
C LYS A 175 7.71 24.04 -8.91
N ALA A 176 7.00 24.93 -9.60
CA ALA A 176 6.72 24.74 -11.01
C ALA A 176 8.01 24.49 -11.81
N GLY A 177 8.00 23.47 -12.65
CA GLY A 177 9.15 23.04 -13.45
C GLY A 177 10.12 22.09 -12.72
N ASN A 178 9.86 21.72 -11.45
CA ASN A 178 10.65 20.71 -10.77
C ASN A 178 10.41 19.31 -11.34
N LYS A 179 11.45 18.47 -11.29
CA LYS A 179 11.36 17.04 -11.60
C LYS A 179 11.22 16.24 -10.31
N LEU A 180 10.21 15.39 -10.27
CA LEU A 180 9.83 14.61 -9.10
C LEU A 180 10.23 13.14 -9.26
N LEU A 181 10.77 12.55 -8.20
CA LEU A 181 10.91 11.10 -8.04
C LEU A 181 10.05 10.65 -6.87
N ASP A 182 9.15 9.69 -7.10
CA ASP A 182 8.26 9.11 -6.12
C ASP A 182 8.69 7.66 -5.86
N VAL A 183 9.21 7.38 -4.67
CA VAL A 183 9.75 6.06 -4.30
C VAL A 183 8.77 5.35 -3.39
N GLY A 184 8.26 4.19 -3.82
CA GLY A 184 7.12 3.53 -3.24
C GLY A 184 5.84 4.26 -3.64
N CYS A 185 5.60 4.38 -4.97
CA CYS A 185 4.54 5.24 -5.50
C CYS A 185 3.12 4.71 -5.24
N GLY A 186 2.95 3.40 -4.98
CA GLY A 186 1.65 2.79 -4.69
C GLY A 186 0.62 3.09 -5.78
N SER A 187 -0.45 3.77 -5.42
CA SER A 187 -1.50 4.22 -6.37
C SER A 187 -1.07 5.37 -7.31
N GLY A 188 0.16 5.88 -7.19
CA GLY A 188 0.66 7.03 -7.94
C GLY A 188 0.21 8.39 -7.41
N ILE A 189 -0.49 8.43 -6.30
CA ILE A 189 -1.12 9.65 -5.78
C ILE A 189 -0.15 10.81 -5.58
N LEU A 190 1.06 10.60 -5.06
CA LEU A 190 2.03 11.66 -4.81
C LEU A 190 2.66 12.16 -6.12
N SER A 191 2.90 11.27 -7.07
CA SER A 191 3.30 11.63 -8.43
C SER A 191 2.24 12.50 -9.11
N ILE A 192 0.96 12.10 -9.05
CA ILE A 192 -0.17 12.83 -9.63
C ILE A 192 -0.34 14.21 -8.98
N VAL A 193 -0.33 14.26 -7.65
CA VAL A 193 -0.37 15.54 -6.90
C VAL A 193 0.79 16.43 -7.31
N GLY A 194 2.01 15.90 -7.41
CA GLY A 194 3.18 16.65 -7.82
C GLY A 194 3.03 17.26 -9.21
N MET A 195 2.52 16.51 -10.19
CA MET A 195 2.23 17.02 -11.53
C MET A 195 1.16 18.13 -11.51
N LYS A 196 0.07 17.92 -10.78
CA LYS A 196 -1.00 18.92 -10.64
C LYS A 196 -0.54 20.18 -9.92
N LEU A 197 0.47 20.10 -9.06
CA LEU A 197 1.12 21.26 -8.41
C LEU A 197 2.17 21.94 -9.30
N GLY A 198 2.39 21.44 -10.52
CA GLY A 198 3.25 22.07 -11.53
C GLY A 198 4.64 21.46 -11.70
N ALA A 199 4.87 20.22 -11.25
CA ALA A 199 6.07 19.50 -11.64
C ALA A 199 6.16 19.41 -13.17
N GLU A 200 7.38 19.50 -13.71
CA GLU A 200 7.62 19.36 -15.16
C GLU A 200 7.41 17.92 -15.61
N ALA A 201 7.80 16.97 -14.79
CA ALA A 201 7.67 15.54 -15.03
C ALA A 201 7.91 14.76 -13.73
N ALA A 202 7.44 13.51 -13.70
CA ALA A 202 7.68 12.62 -12.58
C ALA A 202 8.14 11.22 -13.02
N ILE A 203 8.86 10.56 -12.12
CA ILE A 203 9.11 9.11 -12.18
C ILE A 203 8.57 8.51 -10.88
N GLY A 204 7.72 7.50 -10.98
CA GLY A 204 7.26 6.67 -9.87
C GLY A 204 7.92 5.30 -9.92
N ILE A 205 8.33 4.78 -8.77
CA ILE A 205 8.93 3.44 -8.65
C ILE A 205 8.26 2.72 -7.49
N ASP A 206 7.83 1.49 -7.72
CA ASP A 206 7.31 0.61 -6.68
C ASP A 206 7.86 -0.81 -6.84
N VAL A 207 7.88 -1.58 -5.77
CA VAL A 207 8.27 -3.00 -5.82
C VAL A 207 7.12 -3.88 -6.29
N ASP A 208 5.89 -3.41 -6.16
CA ASP A 208 4.67 -4.09 -6.59
C ASP A 208 4.28 -3.68 -8.01
N ASP A 209 4.24 -4.67 -8.91
CA ASP A 209 3.85 -4.48 -10.31
C ASP A 209 2.38 -4.02 -10.46
N ASN A 210 1.49 -4.54 -9.61
CA ASN A 210 0.09 -4.11 -9.62
C ASN A 210 -0.05 -2.62 -9.24
N ALA A 211 0.76 -2.15 -8.30
CA ALA A 211 0.77 -0.75 -7.90
C ALA A 211 1.20 0.17 -9.05
N THR A 212 2.24 -0.20 -9.80
CA THR A 212 2.72 0.60 -10.93
C THR A 212 1.72 0.65 -12.09
N HIS A 213 1.01 -0.43 -12.37
CA HIS A 213 -0.08 -0.44 -13.36
C HIS A 213 -1.27 0.43 -12.92
N THR A 214 -1.71 0.28 -11.68
CA THR A 214 -2.76 1.14 -11.08
C THR A 214 -2.37 2.63 -11.12
N SER A 215 -1.08 2.94 -10.91
CA SER A 215 -0.55 4.31 -11.00
C SER A 215 -0.73 4.92 -12.39
N VAL A 216 -0.52 4.14 -13.46
CA VAL A 216 -0.73 4.61 -14.84
C VAL A 216 -2.21 4.91 -15.09
N GLU A 217 -3.10 4.03 -14.63
CA GLU A 217 -4.56 4.23 -14.76
C GLU A 217 -5.00 5.50 -14.03
N ASN A 218 -4.58 5.68 -12.78
CA ASN A 218 -4.88 6.85 -11.97
C ASN A 218 -4.35 8.15 -12.59
N ALA A 219 -3.14 8.14 -13.16
CA ALA A 219 -2.62 9.29 -13.88
C ALA A 219 -3.51 9.65 -15.09
N GLY A 220 -3.94 8.65 -15.87
CA GLY A 220 -4.87 8.83 -16.98
C GLY A 220 -6.22 9.41 -16.57
N ILE A 221 -6.80 8.93 -15.46
CA ILE A 221 -8.04 9.47 -14.86
C ILE A 221 -7.89 10.98 -14.56
N ASN A 222 -6.72 11.40 -14.11
CA ASN A 222 -6.42 12.80 -13.83
C ASN A 222 -5.99 13.62 -15.06
N GLY A 223 -6.06 13.06 -16.26
CA GLY A 223 -5.69 13.72 -17.52
C GLY A 223 -4.19 13.95 -17.66
N ILE A 224 -3.36 13.14 -17.00
CA ILE A 224 -1.90 13.19 -17.09
C ILE A 224 -1.45 12.02 -17.96
N GLU A 225 -0.62 12.31 -18.98
CA GLU A 225 -0.01 11.25 -19.76
C GLU A 225 0.97 10.45 -18.92
N ALA A 226 0.78 9.15 -18.86
CA ALA A 226 1.64 8.24 -18.10
C ALA A 226 1.87 6.93 -18.87
N GLU A 227 3.01 6.31 -18.62
CA GLU A 227 3.36 5.02 -19.19
C GLU A 227 4.08 4.14 -18.14
N TYR A 228 3.78 2.85 -18.20
CA TYR A 228 4.57 1.83 -17.55
C TYR A 228 5.77 1.51 -18.43
N LEU A 229 6.95 1.49 -17.84
CA LEU A 229 8.16 1.08 -18.51
C LEU A 229 8.60 -0.27 -17.97
N ASP A 230 8.51 -1.28 -18.81
CA ASP A 230 9.01 -2.61 -18.50
C ASP A 230 10.51 -2.53 -18.15
N GLN A 231 10.94 -3.40 -17.26
CA GLN A 231 12.37 -3.50 -16.90
C GLN A 231 13.23 -3.82 -18.11
N GLY A 232 12.63 -4.28 -19.22
CA GLY A 232 13.26 -4.59 -20.52
C GLY A 232 14.39 -5.58 -20.38
N ASP A 233 14.73 -6.29 -21.42
CA ASP A 233 15.73 -7.35 -21.45
C ASP A 233 17.09 -6.93 -20.85
N GLY A 234 17.22 -7.08 -19.54
CA GLY A 234 18.50 -7.01 -18.84
C GLY A 234 18.93 -5.62 -18.34
N VAL A 235 19.77 -5.71 -17.39
CA VAL A 235 20.42 -4.76 -16.49
C VAL A 235 21.07 -3.51 -17.14
N SER A 236 21.03 -3.34 -18.48
CA SER A 236 21.74 -2.30 -19.23
C SER A 236 20.89 -1.41 -20.14
N GLY A 237 19.60 -1.29 -19.85
CA GLY A 237 18.70 -0.41 -20.62
C GLY A 237 19.11 1.07 -20.60
N PRO A 238 18.64 1.88 -21.56
CA PRO A 238 18.95 3.30 -21.63
C PRO A 238 18.42 4.05 -20.42
N LEU A 239 19.00 5.21 -20.16
CA LEU A 239 18.52 6.13 -19.13
C LEU A 239 17.05 6.43 -19.36
N ILE A 240 16.24 6.38 -18.27
CA ILE A 240 14.84 6.75 -18.35
C ILE A 240 14.73 8.21 -18.80
N ASP A 241 14.07 8.45 -19.91
CA ASP A 241 13.83 9.81 -20.37
C ASP A 241 12.80 10.48 -19.43
N ILE A 242 13.09 11.70 -18.96
CA ILE A 242 12.18 12.51 -18.17
C ILE A 242 11.44 13.44 -19.13
N LYS A 243 10.42 12.89 -19.79
CA LYS A 243 9.64 13.60 -20.77
C LYS A 243 8.71 14.62 -20.06
N LYS A 244 8.71 15.85 -20.57
CA LYS A 244 7.88 16.92 -20.01
C LYS A 244 6.38 16.56 -20.06
N ASP A 245 5.65 16.96 -19.03
CA ASP A 245 4.21 16.74 -18.85
C ASP A 245 3.79 15.26 -18.79
N HIS A 246 4.75 14.37 -18.42
CA HIS A 246 4.55 12.92 -18.33
C HIS A 246 4.97 12.37 -16.98
N ILE A 247 4.32 11.26 -16.59
CA ILE A 247 4.79 10.38 -15.51
C ILE A 247 5.25 9.06 -16.10
N ARG A 248 6.36 8.52 -15.60
CA ARG A 248 6.84 7.18 -15.93
C ARG A 248 6.89 6.33 -14.70
N PHE A 249 6.23 5.18 -14.76
CA PHE A 249 6.19 4.24 -13.65
C PHE A 249 7.02 3.01 -13.95
N PHE A 250 7.69 2.51 -12.92
CA PHE A 250 8.59 1.36 -12.96
C PHE A 250 8.34 0.41 -11.81
N THR A 251 8.40 -0.88 -12.08
CA THR A 251 8.48 -1.89 -11.02
C THR A 251 9.94 -2.17 -10.70
N GLY A 252 10.33 -2.08 -9.41
CA GLY A 252 11.67 -2.42 -8.97
C GLY A 252 12.04 -1.89 -7.59
N ASN A 253 13.15 -2.41 -7.05
CA ASN A 253 13.67 -2.04 -5.74
C ASN A 253 14.91 -1.15 -5.86
N VAL A 254 14.78 0.13 -5.54
CA VAL A 254 15.88 1.11 -5.61
C VAL A 254 17.01 0.84 -4.61
N LEU A 255 16.80 -0.03 -3.61
CA LEU A 255 17.82 -0.40 -2.63
C LEU A 255 18.71 -1.55 -3.12
N GLU A 256 18.19 -2.42 -4.00
CA GLU A 256 18.82 -3.67 -4.39
C GLU A 256 19.21 -3.70 -5.88
N ASP A 257 18.53 -2.91 -6.73
CA ASP A 257 18.74 -2.91 -8.18
C ASP A 257 19.61 -1.76 -8.64
N ASP A 258 20.92 -2.01 -8.70
CA ASP A 258 21.89 -1.05 -9.24
C ASP A 258 21.65 -0.64 -10.70
N ALA A 259 20.97 -1.48 -11.47
CA ALA A 259 20.66 -1.19 -12.85
C ALA A 259 19.48 -0.24 -12.98
N LEU A 260 18.42 -0.47 -12.20
CA LEU A 260 17.32 0.46 -12.06
C LEU A 260 17.85 1.83 -11.60
N CYS A 261 18.74 1.85 -10.59
CA CYS A 261 19.36 3.07 -10.11
C CYS A 261 20.07 3.84 -11.23
N LYS A 262 20.85 3.17 -12.07
CA LYS A 262 21.55 3.79 -13.20
C LYS A 262 20.57 4.25 -14.29
N ARG A 263 19.54 3.49 -14.58
CA ARG A 263 18.49 3.86 -15.55
C ARG A 263 17.69 5.07 -15.09
N THR A 264 17.31 5.14 -13.81
CA THR A 264 16.64 6.30 -13.20
C THR A 264 17.51 7.56 -13.31
N GLY A 265 18.82 7.39 -13.18
CA GLY A 265 19.82 8.42 -13.39
C GLY A 265 20.10 9.25 -12.14
N PHE A 266 21.34 9.75 -12.05
CA PHE A 266 21.85 10.50 -10.91
C PHE A 266 21.77 12.02 -11.14
N ASP A 267 21.66 12.78 -10.04
CA ASP A 267 21.62 14.26 -10.03
C ASP A 267 20.54 14.86 -10.96
N ARG A 268 19.35 14.25 -11.00
CA ARG A 268 18.30 14.62 -11.97
C ARG A 268 17.04 15.25 -11.35
N PHE A 269 16.76 14.94 -10.09
CA PHE A 269 15.50 15.31 -9.45
C PHE A 269 15.67 16.49 -8.50
N ASP A 270 14.69 17.38 -8.54
CA ASP A 270 14.61 18.56 -7.68
C ASP A 270 13.87 18.24 -6.39
N VAL A 271 12.93 17.29 -6.46
CA VAL A 271 12.20 16.76 -5.30
C VAL A 271 12.18 15.24 -5.39
N VAL A 272 12.44 14.58 -4.27
CA VAL A 272 12.19 13.15 -4.07
C VAL A 272 11.19 13.01 -2.95
N VAL A 273 10.16 12.19 -3.14
CA VAL A 273 9.17 11.87 -2.12
C VAL A 273 9.14 10.36 -1.90
N ALA A 274 8.95 9.95 -0.64
CA ALA A 274 8.75 8.56 -0.26
C ALA A 274 7.78 8.49 0.92
N ASN A 275 6.67 7.77 0.75
CA ASN A 275 5.69 7.52 1.79
C ASN A 275 5.65 6.01 2.10
N ILE A 276 6.67 5.54 2.81
CA ILE A 276 6.92 4.14 3.11
C ILE A 276 7.43 3.98 4.54
N LEU A 277 7.52 2.75 5.02
CA LEU A 277 7.91 2.47 6.40
C LEU A 277 9.29 3.03 6.78
N ALA A 278 9.42 3.45 8.04
CA ALA A 278 10.66 4.02 8.57
C ALA A 278 11.88 3.12 8.36
N ASP A 279 11.72 1.79 8.49
CA ASP A 279 12.79 0.81 8.31
C ASP A 279 13.32 0.77 6.86
N ILE A 280 12.51 1.20 5.90
CA ILE A 280 12.91 1.35 4.50
C ILE A 280 13.46 2.77 4.24
N ILE A 281 12.88 3.81 4.85
CA ILE A 281 13.38 5.20 4.75
C ILE A 281 14.83 5.31 5.25
N ILE A 282 15.18 4.62 6.32
CA ILE A 282 16.53 4.65 6.90
C ILE A 282 17.60 4.26 5.85
N PRO A 283 17.60 3.06 5.26
CA PRO A 283 18.54 2.72 4.19
C PRO A 283 18.36 3.55 2.93
N LEU A 284 17.11 3.89 2.55
CA LEU A 284 16.79 4.70 1.38
C LEU A 284 17.46 6.07 1.45
N SER A 285 17.56 6.69 2.62
CA SER A 285 18.24 7.99 2.79
C SER A 285 19.69 7.99 2.29
N GLY A 286 20.40 6.86 2.39
CA GLY A 286 21.74 6.71 1.87
C GLY A 286 21.83 6.63 0.34
N VAL A 287 20.79 6.15 -0.31
CA VAL A 287 20.71 5.97 -1.77
C VAL A 287 20.09 7.20 -2.45
N THR A 288 19.04 7.76 -1.84
CA THR A 288 18.23 8.85 -2.40
C THR A 288 19.07 10.06 -2.82
N SER A 289 20.09 10.41 -2.04
CA SER A 289 20.98 11.53 -2.35
C SER A 289 21.64 11.44 -3.73
N LYS A 290 21.81 10.24 -4.29
CA LYS A 290 22.40 10.05 -5.62
C LYS A 290 21.50 10.56 -6.75
N TYR A 291 20.18 10.42 -6.60
CA TYR A 291 19.20 10.86 -7.61
C TYR A 291 18.98 12.37 -7.59
N MET A 292 19.24 13.00 -6.46
CA MET A 292 18.91 14.39 -6.17
C MET A 292 19.95 15.34 -6.69
N ARG A 293 19.52 16.44 -7.29
CA ARG A 293 20.37 17.59 -7.57
C ARG A 293 20.89 18.23 -6.28
N LYS A 294 21.89 19.05 -6.42
CA LYS A 294 22.31 19.91 -5.29
C LYS A 294 21.13 20.79 -4.86
N ASP A 295 20.97 20.97 -3.56
CA ASP A 295 19.88 21.74 -2.93
C ASP A 295 18.47 21.15 -3.14
N ALA A 296 18.33 19.95 -3.70
CA ALA A 296 17.06 19.27 -3.88
C ALA A 296 16.43 18.85 -2.53
N ILE A 297 15.12 18.66 -2.55
CA ILE A 297 14.31 18.36 -1.37
C ILE A 297 13.98 16.87 -1.32
N PHE A 298 14.18 16.24 -0.18
CA PHE A 298 13.68 14.92 0.16
C PHE A 298 12.53 15.02 1.16
N ILE A 299 11.37 14.54 0.77
CA ILE A 299 10.18 14.43 1.60
C ILE A 299 10.00 12.96 1.94
N SER A 300 10.01 12.60 3.22
CA SER A 300 9.80 11.23 3.67
C SER A 300 8.71 11.17 4.73
N SER A 301 7.78 10.23 4.61
CA SER A 301 6.68 9.95 5.53
C SER A 301 6.40 8.45 5.60
N GLY A 302 5.35 8.04 6.32
CA GLY A 302 5.16 6.63 6.70
C GLY A 302 5.96 6.27 7.95
N ILE A 303 6.33 7.28 8.74
CA ILE A 303 7.21 7.15 9.89
C ILE A 303 6.36 7.31 11.16
N ILE A 304 6.28 6.25 11.95
CA ILE A 304 5.66 6.32 13.26
C ILE A 304 6.54 7.14 14.23
N ASN A 305 5.93 7.88 15.13
CA ASN A 305 6.61 8.80 16.04
C ASN A 305 7.73 8.12 16.88
N THR A 306 7.57 6.84 17.23
CA THR A 306 8.57 6.05 17.95
C THR A 306 9.87 5.82 17.15
N LYS A 307 9.83 5.95 15.82
CA LYS A 307 11.00 5.83 14.94
C LYS A 307 11.56 7.17 14.44
N GLU A 308 10.99 8.30 14.92
CA GLU A 308 11.42 9.65 14.51
C GLU A 308 12.91 9.87 14.66
N ASP A 309 13.49 9.57 15.82
CA ASP A 309 14.91 9.81 16.09
C ASP A 309 15.82 8.96 15.20
N ALA A 310 15.47 7.70 14.97
CA ALA A 310 16.24 6.81 14.09
C ALA A 310 16.29 7.32 12.64
N VAL A 311 15.16 7.79 12.10
CA VAL A 311 15.11 8.39 10.76
C VAL A 311 15.86 9.72 10.72
N ARG A 312 15.72 10.57 11.73
CA ARG A 312 16.45 11.83 11.88
C ARG A 312 17.96 11.61 11.81
N ASP A 313 18.47 10.67 12.59
CA ASP A 313 19.90 10.35 12.64
C ASP A 313 20.42 9.80 11.30
N ALA A 314 19.62 8.96 10.63
CA ALA A 314 19.95 8.45 9.31
C ALA A 314 20.04 9.57 8.26
N LEU A 315 19.08 10.50 8.22
CA LEU A 315 19.08 11.65 7.32
C LEU A 315 20.32 12.53 7.55
N LEU A 316 20.62 12.89 8.80
CA LEU A 316 21.78 13.71 9.16
C LEU A 316 23.08 13.01 8.80
N LYS A 317 23.22 11.71 9.09
CA LYS A 317 24.38 10.88 8.77
C LYS A 317 24.64 10.82 7.25
N ASN A 318 23.56 10.78 6.45
CA ASN A 318 23.64 10.72 4.99
C ASN A 318 23.73 12.08 4.30
N GLY A 319 24.03 13.15 5.06
CA GLY A 319 24.37 14.47 4.53
C GLY A 319 23.18 15.37 4.22
N PHE A 320 22.00 15.06 4.75
CA PHE A 320 20.84 15.92 4.63
C PHE A 320 20.84 17.00 5.71
N GLU A 321 20.24 18.13 5.40
CA GLU A 321 19.84 19.17 6.34
C GLU A 321 18.33 19.08 6.55
N ILE A 322 17.88 18.86 7.78
CA ILE A 322 16.44 18.80 8.07
C ILE A 322 15.90 20.22 8.12
N LEU A 323 14.99 20.53 7.20
CA LEU A 323 14.35 21.83 7.11
C LEU A 323 13.09 21.91 7.97
N GLU A 324 12.32 20.82 8.02
CA GLU A 324 11.05 20.77 8.72
C GLU A 324 10.70 19.33 9.14
N VAL A 325 10.02 19.22 10.27
CA VAL A 325 9.38 17.97 10.72
C VAL A 325 7.91 18.28 10.92
N ILE A 326 7.06 17.58 10.19
CA ILE A 326 5.61 17.78 10.22
C ILE A 326 5.00 16.56 10.91
N LYS A 327 4.05 16.78 11.82
CA LYS A 327 3.42 15.72 12.59
C LYS A 327 1.91 15.76 12.46
N MET A 328 1.30 14.58 12.43
CA MET A 328 -0.16 14.40 12.45
C MET A 328 -0.46 13.10 13.19
N ASN A 329 -1.12 13.20 14.34
CA ASN A 329 -1.33 12.08 15.27
C ASN A 329 0.01 11.38 15.59
N ASP A 330 0.08 10.08 15.37
CA ASP A 330 1.27 9.26 15.60
C ASP A 330 2.28 9.27 14.45
N TRP A 331 2.00 10.02 13.39
CA TRP A 331 2.81 9.99 12.18
C TRP A 331 3.66 11.23 11.99
N VAL A 332 4.83 11.02 11.40
CA VAL A 332 5.85 12.02 11.16
C VAL A 332 6.24 12.06 9.69
N ALA A 333 6.44 13.26 9.16
CA ALA A 333 7.12 13.48 7.90
C ALA A 333 8.33 14.39 8.09
N PHE A 334 9.42 14.07 7.41
CA PHE A 334 10.60 14.91 7.31
C PHE A 334 10.66 15.60 5.95
N VAL A 335 11.00 16.87 5.98
CA VAL A 335 11.46 17.60 4.81
C VAL A 335 12.93 17.90 5.00
N ALA A 336 13.75 17.35 4.15
CA ALA A 336 15.20 17.45 4.24
C ALA A 336 15.81 17.92 2.92
N LYS A 337 16.91 18.67 2.99
CA LYS A 337 17.62 19.23 1.83
C LYS A 337 18.94 18.51 1.64
N LYS A 338 19.26 18.13 0.41
CA LYS A 338 20.60 17.63 0.06
C LYS A 338 21.61 18.78 0.15
N LYS A 339 22.68 18.59 0.92
CA LYS A 339 23.81 19.53 1.03
C LYS A 339 24.73 19.51 -0.16
#